data_aed4a6b85a7806f91e85d7a2d4f2437b
#
_entry.id   aed4a6b85a7806f91e85d7a2d4f2437b
#
_cell.length_a   1.000
_cell.length_b   1.000
_cell.length_c   1.000
_cell.angle_alpha   90.00
_cell.angle_beta   90.00
_cell.angle_gamma   90.00
#
_symmetry.space_group_name_H-M   'P 1'
#
loop_
_entity.id
_entity.type
_entity.pdbx_description
1 polymer ?
#
loop_
_entity_poly.entity_id
_entity_poly.type
_entity_poly.pdbx_seq_one_letter_code
_entity_poly.pdbx_strand_id
1 'polypeptide(L)'
;MVRQWQEIEYSGRYSHSYMDALPNFVKLAEAYGHVGMLIERPQDVEPALREARKLKDRTVFMDFRTDPTENVFPMVQAGKGITEMLLGSDEL
;
A
#
# COMPACT_ATOMS: atom_id res chain seq x y z
N MET A 1 6.64 2.99 -3.80
CA MET A 1 7.88 2.80 -4.62
C MET A 1 8.85 3.97 -4.51
N VAL A 2 8.45 5.24 -4.57
CA VAL A 2 9.39 6.39 -4.51
C VAL A 2 10.26 6.35 -3.23
N ARG A 3 9.66 6.13 -2.07
CA ARG A 3 10.40 6.00 -0.81
C ARG A 3 11.40 4.84 -0.84
N GLN A 4 11.03 3.69 -1.42
CA GLN A 4 11.92 2.54 -1.56
C GLN A 4 13.17 2.87 -2.38
N TRP A 5 13.02 3.60 -3.48
CA TRP A 5 14.15 4.08 -4.28
C TRP A 5 15.04 5.03 -3.50
N GLN A 6 14.44 5.93 -2.73
CA GLN A 6 15.20 6.85 -1.89
C GLN A 6 15.99 6.10 -0.79
N GLU A 7 15.42 5.04 -0.25
CA GLU A 7 16.10 4.19 0.72
C GLU A 7 17.28 3.46 0.09
N ILE A 8 17.04 2.74 -1.01
CA ILE A 8 18.00 1.82 -1.61
C ILE A 8 19.05 2.55 -2.45
N GLU A 9 18.64 3.46 -3.35
CA GLU A 9 19.54 4.09 -4.31
C GLU A 9 20.12 5.43 -3.82
N TYR A 10 19.50 6.08 -2.83
CA TYR A 10 19.88 7.40 -2.36
C TYR A 10 20.20 7.44 -0.86
N SER A 11 20.59 6.32 -0.29
CA SER A 11 21.04 6.20 1.11
C SER A 11 20.05 6.75 2.14
N GLY A 12 18.76 6.50 1.92
CA GLY A 12 17.69 6.94 2.84
C GLY A 12 17.48 8.46 2.87
N ARG A 13 17.90 9.18 1.84
CA ARG A 13 17.63 10.62 1.72
C ARG A 13 16.23 10.86 1.20
N TYR A 14 15.25 10.81 2.13
CA TYR A 14 13.83 10.95 1.81
C TYR A 14 13.47 12.39 1.47
N SER A 15 12.69 12.57 0.42
CA SER A 15 12.16 13.86 0.00
C SER A 15 10.80 13.70 -0.65
N HIS A 16 9.78 14.35 -0.08
CA HIS A 16 8.40 14.36 -0.60
C HIS A 16 7.80 12.97 -0.88
N SER A 17 8.22 11.96 -0.13
CA SER A 17 7.72 10.58 -0.25
C SER A 17 6.86 10.15 0.94
N TYR A 18 6.70 11.00 1.93
CA TYR A 18 5.83 10.80 3.08
C TYR A 18 4.57 11.65 2.96
N MET A 19 3.42 11.01 3.16
CA MET A 19 2.11 11.67 3.10
C MET A 19 1.49 11.64 4.51
N ASP A 20 1.57 12.76 5.21
CA ASP A 20 1.06 12.91 6.57
C ASP A 20 -0.37 13.50 6.63
N ALA A 21 -0.85 14.03 5.51
CA ALA A 21 -2.16 14.66 5.40
C ALA A 21 -3.06 13.95 4.38
N LEU A 22 -3.31 12.66 4.63
CA LEU A 22 -4.20 11.87 3.79
C LEU A 22 -5.67 12.20 4.07
N PRO A 23 -6.54 12.23 3.04
CA PRO A 23 -7.97 12.33 3.25
C PRO A 23 -8.51 11.07 3.93
N ASN A 24 -9.68 11.21 4.57
CA ASN A 24 -10.42 10.05 5.04
C ASN A 24 -11.13 9.40 3.85
N PHE A 25 -10.58 8.31 3.34
CA PHE A 25 -11.08 7.66 2.12
C PHE A 25 -12.45 7.00 2.31
N VAL A 26 -12.77 6.55 3.52
CA VAL A 26 -14.11 6.00 3.81
C VAL A 26 -15.16 7.11 3.69
N LYS A 27 -14.91 8.27 4.28
CA LYS A 27 -15.81 9.43 4.15
C LYS A 27 -15.91 9.91 2.71
N LEU A 28 -14.82 9.86 1.96
CA LEU A 28 -14.84 10.22 0.55
C LEU A 28 -15.75 9.29 -0.25
N ALA A 29 -15.64 7.99 -0.04
CA ALA A 29 -16.52 7.01 -0.68
C ALA A 29 -17.98 7.24 -0.33
N GLU A 30 -18.28 7.47 0.95
CA GLU A 30 -19.64 7.76 1.42
C GLU A 30 -20.21 9.05 0.82
N ALA A 31 -19.37 10.07 0.63
CA ALA A 31 -19.78 11.32 -0.01
C ALA A 31 -20.25 11.12 -1.46
N TYR A 32 -19.73 10.11 -2.15
CA TYR A 32 -20.17 9.69 -3.48
C TYR A 32 -21.33 8.69 -3.46
N GLY A 33 -21.88 8.35 -2.30
CA GLY A 33 -22.95 7.37 -2.17
C GLY A 33 -22.47 5.91 -2.24
N HIS A 34 -21.19 5.67 -2.06
CA HIS A 34 -20.60 4.32 -2.04
C HIS A 34 -20.44 3.79 -0.63
N VAL A 35 -20.20 2.51 -0.49
CA VAL A 35 -19.86 1.89 0.79
C VAL A 35 -18.36 1.99 1.01
N GLY A 36 -17.94 2.60 2.11
CA GLY A 36 -16.54 2.67 2.52
C GLY A 36 -16.25 1.69 3.64
N MET A 37 -15.13 0.98 3.54
CA MET A 37 -14.65 0.06 4.56
C MET A 37 -13.19 0.36 4.89
N LEU A 38 -12.85 0.44 6.17
CA LEU A 38 -11.48 0.59 6.66
C LEU A 38 -10.99 -0.76 7.20
N ILE A 39 -9.90 -1.27 6.64
CA ILE A 39 -9.28 -2.53 7.04
C ILE A 39 -7.88 -2.25 7.57
N GLU A 40 -7.68 -2.45 8.88
CA GLU A 40 -6.45 -2.11 9.56
C GLU A 40 -5.65 -3.34 10.03
N ARG A 41 -6.30 -4.50 10.14
CA ARG A 41 -5.67 -5.71 10.68
C ARG A 41 -5.86 -6.88 9.72
N PRO A 42 -4.89 -7.80 9.63
CA PRO A 42 -4.99 -8.97 8.75
C PRO A 42 -6.25 -9.79 8.96
N GLN A 43 -6.70 -9.97 10.21
CA GLN A 43 -7.90 -10.74 10.53
C GLN A 43 -9.20 -10.09 10.05
N ASP A 44 -9.17 -8.80 9.70
CA ASP A 44 -10.35 -8.08 9.22
C ASP A 44 -10.51 -8.19 7.68
N VAL A 45 -9.49 -8.69 6.98
CA VAL A 45 -9.46 -8.77 5.51
C VAL A 45 -10.56 -9.70 4.98
N GLU A 46 -10.58 -10.93 5.45
CA GLU A 46 -11.56 -11.92 4.98
C GLU A 46 -13.01 -11.52 5.30
N PRO A 47 -13.35 -11.09 6.53
CA PRO A 47 -14.70 -10.60 6.82
C PRO A 47 -15.12 -9.43 5.93
N ALA A 48 -14.22 -8.47 5.68
CA ALA A 48 -14.52 -7.32 4.81
C ALA A 48 -14.78 -7.74 3.37
N LEU A 49 -13.99 -8.65 2.82
CA LEU A 49 -14.21 -9.21 1.48
C LEU A 49 -15.54 -9.96 1.37
N ARG A 50 -15.90 -10.73 2.40
CA ARG A 50 -17.17 -11.44 2.44
C ARG A 50 -18.36 -10.47 2.46
N GLU A 51 -18.26 -9.40 3.26
CA GLU A 51 -19.29 -8.38 3.33
C GLU A 51 -19.42 -7.63 2.01
N ALA A 52 -18.30 -7.22 1.42
CA ALA A 52 -18.29 -6.54 0.12
C ALA A 52 -18.99 -7.37 -0.97
N ARG A 53 -18.78 -8.69 -0.99
CA ARG A 53 -19.41 -9.59 -1.97
C ARG A 53 -20.94 -9.68 -1.85
N LYS A 54 -21.49 -9.38 -0.70
CA LYS A 54 -22.96 -9.39 -0.49
C LYS A 54 -23.61 -8.13 -1.09
N LEU A 55 -22.86 -7.05 -1.24
CA LEU A 55 -23.36 -5.76 -1.72
C LEU A 55 -23.33 -5.72 -3.25
N LYS A 56 -24.36 -6.27 -3.90
CA LYS A 56 -24.40 -6.43 -5.35
C LYS A 56 -24.71 -5.13 -6.11
N ASP A 57 -25.46 -4.24 -5.49
CA ASP A 57 -26.01 -3.04 -6.14
C ASP A 57 -25.19 -1.78 -5.85
N ARG A 58 -24.07 -1.93 -5.16
CA ARG A 58 -23.30 -0.78 -4.66
C ARG A 58 -21.81 -0.96 -4.98
N THR A 59 -21.17 0.16 -5.26
CA THR A 59 -19.71 0.22 -5.28
C THR A 59 -19.19 0.16 -3.85
N VAL A 60 -18.23 -0.73 -3.61
CA VAL A 60 -17.57 -0.86 -2.31
C VAL A 60 -16.15 -0.38 -2.45
N PHE A 61 -15.78 0.60 -1.65
CA PHE A 61 -14.43 1.13 -1.55
C PHE A 61 -13.79 0.58 -0.27
N MET A 62 -12.68 -0.11 -0.42
CA MET A 62 -11.98 -0.76 0.68
C MET A 62 -10.61 -0.11 0.87
N ASP A 63 -10.44 0.60 1.98
CA ASP A 63 -9.18 1.24 2.36
C ASP A 63 -8.37 0.26 3.23
N PHE A 64 -7.34 -0.35 2.65
CA PHE A 64 -6.43 -1.23 3.35
C PHE A 64 -5.24 -0.44 3.89
N ARG A 65 -5.10 -0.41 5.21
CA ARG A 65 -3.94 0.22 5.86
C ARG A 65 -2.75 -0.72 5.80
N THR A 66 -1.74 -0.32 5.06
CA THR A 66 -0.50 -1.07 4.91
C THR A 66 0.63 -0.42 5.69
N ASP A 67 1.73 -1.15 5.92
CA ASP A 67 2.92 -0.58 6.52
C ASP A 67 3.53 0.47 5.57
N PRO A 68 3.75 1.71 6.03
CA PRO A 68 4.29 2.78 5.18
C PRO A 68 5.78 2.63 4.85
N THR A 69 6.49 1.74 5.54
CA THR A 69 7.93 1.55 5.38
C THR A 69 8.33 0.24 4.73
N GLU A 70 7.36 -0.68 4.55
CA GLU A 70 7.62 -1.97 3.92
C GLU A 70 7.98 -1.80 2.46
N ASN A 71 9.05 -2.49 2.04
CA ASN A 71 9.55 -2.47 0.67
C ASN A 71 9.03 -3.66 -0.14
N VAL A 72 9.05 -3.52 -1.46
CA VAL A 72 8.66 -4.59 -2.39
C VAL A 72 9.89 -5.35 -2.83
N PHE A 73 9.94 -6.65 -2.54
CA PHE A 73 10.99 -7.58 -2.98
C PHE A 73 10.35 -8.78 -3.70
N PRO A 74 11.09 -9.45 -4.62
CA PRO A 74 12.44 -9.11 -5.10
C PRO A 74 12.44 -7.85 -5.98
N MET A 75 13.58 -7.17 -6.05
CA MET A 75 13.74 -5.95 -6.83
C MET A 75 15.10 -5.96 -7.57
N VAL A 76 15.08 -5.60 -8.85
CA VAL A 76 16.29 -5.37 -9.64
C VAL A 76 16.67 -3.89 -9.53
N GLN A 77 17.86 -3.61 -8.99
CA GLN A 77 18.36 -2.24 -8.89
C GLN A 77 18.77 -1.70 -10.27
N ALA A 78 18.79 -0.36 -10.38
CA ALA A 78 19.23 0.29 -11.59
C ALA A 78 20.66 -0.15 -11.99
N GLY A 79 20.84 -0.52 -13.25
CA GLY A 79 22.12 -0.97 -13.78
C GLY A 79 22.50 -2.42 -13.47
N LYS A 80 21.63 -3.16 -12.77
CA LYS A 80 21.85 -4.57 -12.45
C LYS A 80 21.10 -5.50 -13.40
N GLY A 81 21.61 -6.73 -13.54
CA GLY A 81 20.92 -7.77 -14.27
C GLY A 81 19.84 -8.46 -13.44
N ILE A 82 18.93 -9.17 -14.12
CA ILE A 82 17.84 -9.88 -13.44
C ILE A 82 18.33 -10.97 -12.46
N THR A 83 19.54 -11.46 -12.67
CA THR A 83 20.18 -12.44 -11.79
C THR A 83 20.82 -11.82 -10.55
N GLU A 84 20.86 -10.50 -10.48
CA GLU A 84 21.47 -9.71 -9.39
C GLU A 84 20.39 -8.97 -8.59
N MET A 85 19.19 -9.54 -8.50
CA MET A 85 18.10 -8.87 -7.77
C MET A 85 18.27 -8.98 -6.27
N LEU A 86 17.83 -7.93 -5.56
CA LEU A 86 17.70 -7.93 -4.11
C LEU A 86 16.49 -8.80 -3.71
N LEU A 87 16.70 -9.75 -2.81
CA LEU A 87 15.66 -10.67 -2.34
C LEU A 87 15.01 -10.20 -1.04
N GLY A 88 15.65 -9.32 -0.30
CA GLY A 88 15.13 -8.80 0.96
C GLY A 88 15.93 -7.61 1.48
N SER A 89 15.45 -7.03 2.58
CA SER A 89 16.10 -5.90 3.24
C SER A 89 17.47 -6.23 3.86
N ASP A 90 17.73 -7.51 4.12
CA ASP A 90 18.98 -7.96 4.73
C ASP A 90 20.19 -7.81 3.78
N GLU A 91 19.94 -7.52 2.51
CA GLU A 91 20.95 -7.31 1.48
C GLU A 91 21.30 -5.84 1.24
N LEU A 92 20.67 -4.94 2.02
CA LEU A 92 20.84 -3.48 1.87
C LEU A 92 22.01 -2.92 2.67
#